data_80b9db2c19cefd39eddba7a46ed3b4d0
#
_entry.id   80b9db2c19cefd39eddba7a46ed3b4d0
#
_cell.length_a   1.000
_cell.length_b   1.000
_cell.length_c   1.000
_cell.angle_alpha   90.00
_cell.angle_beta   90.00
_cell.angle_gamma   90.00
#
_symmetry.space_group_name_H-M   'P 1'
#
loop_
_entity.id
_entity.type
_entity.pdbx_description
1 polymer ?
#
loop_
_entity_poly.entity_id
_entity_poly.type
_entity_poly.pdbx_seq_one_letter_code
_entity_poly.pdbx_strand_id
1 'polypeptide(L)'
;MYAYEQLPEDIDAIDMLVIMGGPQSPATTKEECPSFDAAAECACIARAIKAKKLVIGVCLGAQLVGETLGGRFEHSPEKEIGKFPIFLTEAGKNDPLFSLFGDSLDVGHWHSDMPGLTDAAIVIAKSGGCPRQIIRYQDFVYGFQCHMEFTTEVVRGLVQASRDELSASASLRFVQPVETLLTQDYQEMNQKLYHFLDALTTEYQRRTT
;
A
#
# COMPACT_ATOMS: atom_id res chain seq x y z
N MET A 1 14.45 1.16 -4.54
CA MET A 1 15.91 0.90 -4.50
C MET A 1 16.70 2.16 -4.84
N TYR A 2 16.49 3.22 -4.08
CA TYR A 2 17.16 4.52 -4.31
C TYR A 2 18.69 4.46 -4.22
N ALA A 3 19.22 3.46 -3.52
CA ALA A 3 20.66 3.27 -3.35
C ALA A 3 21.26 2.18 -4.25
N TYR A 4 20.52 1.71 -5.25
CA TYR A 4 20.91 0.58 -6.12
C TYR A 4 21.24 -0.72 -5.34
N GLU A 5 20.66 -0.89 -4.16
CA GLU A 5 20.81 -2.11 -3.39
C GLU A 5 20.18 -3.29 -4.12
N GLN A 6 20.75 -4.45 -3.93
CA GLN A 6 20.25 -5.68 -4.54
C GLN A 6 19.02 -6.20 -3.79
N LEU A 7 18.07 -6.75 -4.55
CA LEU A 7 16.94 -7.46 -3.96
C LEU A 7 17.40 -8.72 -3.23
N PRO A 8 16.67 -9.21 -2.22
CA PRO A 8 17.00 -10.44 -1.50
C PRO A 8 17.18 -11.61 -2.47
N GLU A 9 18.36 -12.23 -2.48
CA GLU A 9 18.64 -13.43 -3.27
C GLU A 9 18.08 -14.66 -2.58
N ASP A 10 18.30 -14.78 -1.27
CA ASP A 10 17.81 -15.87 -0.43
C ASP A 10 16.47 -15.50 0.21
N ILE A 11 15.38 -15.97 -0.40
CA ILE A 11 14.02 -15.78 0.12
C ILE A 11 13.73 -16.64 1.35
N ASP A 12 14.47 -17.74 1.55
CA ASP A 12 14.26 -18.60 2.72
C ASP A 12 14.76 -17.93 4.01
N ALA A 13 15.72 -17.01 3.89
CA ALA A 13 16.26 -16.24 5.02
C ALA A 13 15.31 -15.16 5.56
N ILE A 14 14.17 -14.90 4.91
CA ILE A 14 13.19 -13.92 5.37
C ILE A 14 11.84 -14.57 5.65
N ASP A 15 11.07 -14.03 6.59
CA ASP A 15 9.71 -14.45 6.89
C ASP A 15 8.67 -13.50 6.31
N MET A 16 9.03 -12.23 6.14
CA MET A 16 8.16 -11.18 5.62
C MET A 16 8.89 -10.31 4.59
N LEU A 17 8.23 -10.05 3.46
CA LEU A 17 8.63 -9.06 2.45
C LEU A 17 7.65 -7.90 2.47
N VAL A 18 8.16 -6.70 2.78
CA VAL A 18 7.39 -5.45 2.71
C VAL A 18 7.90 -4.62 1.53
N ILE A 19 7.01 -4.28 0.61
CA ILE A 19 7.30 -3.45 -0.56
C ILE A 19 6.66 -2.09 -0.34
N MET A 20 7.48 -1.06 -0.18
CA MET A 20 7.01 0.28 0.10
C MET A 20 6.61 1.04 -1.18
N GLY A 21 5.98 2.20 -0.97
CA GLY A 21 5.60 3.13 -2.02
C GLY A 21 6.79 3.84 -2.66
N GLY A 22 6.52 4.52 -3.76
CA GLY A 22 7.47 5.35 -4.50
C GLY A 22 6.75 6.22 -5.54
N PRO A 23 7.45 7.20 -6.14
CA PRO A 23 6.86 8.09 -7.14
C PRO A 23 6.68 7.43 -8.52
N GLN A 24 7.17 6.20 -8.69
CA GLN A 24 7.04 5.43 -9.92
C GLN A 24 5.66 4.76 -10.02
N SER A 25 5.35 4.21 -11.20
CA SER A 25 4.27 3.25 -11.41
C SER A 25 4.85 1.91 -11.88
N PRO A 26 4.09 0.82 -11.86
CA PRO A 26 4.56 -0.44 -12.44
C PRO A 26 4.96 -0.37 -13.92
N ALA A 27 4.47 0.66 -14.65
CA ALA A 27 4.82 0.90 -16.04
C ALA A 27 6.08 1.77 -16.23
N THR A 28 6.65 2.32 -15.15
CA THR A 28 7.86 3.16 -15.24
C THR A 28 9.03 2.33 -15.76
N THR A 29 9.65 2.82 -16.83
CA THR A 29 10.78 2.15 -17.50
C THR A 29 12.12 2.48 -16.82
N LYS A 30 13.14 1.66 -17.08
CA LYS A 30 14.52 1.95 -16.64
C LYS A 30 15.12 3.20 -17.31
N GLU A 31 14.59 3.63 -18.45
CA GLU A 31 15.01 4.87 -19.10
C GLU A 31 14.52 6.09 -18.34
N GLU A 32 13.29 6.02 -17.79
CA GLU A 32 12.70 7.08 -16.97
C GLU A 32 13.27 7.10 -15.56
N CYS A 33 13.51 5.93 -14.97
CA CYS A 33 14.07 5.79 -13.63
C CYS A 33 15.08 4.64 -13.57
N PRO A 34 16.39 4.90 -13.79
CA PRO A 34 17.42 3.85 -13.85
C PRO A 34 17.58 3.01 -12.57
N SER A 35 17.16 3.54 -11.41
CA SER A 35 17.20 2.84 -10.12
C SER A 35 15.99 1.97 -9.85
N PHE A 36 14.94 2.02 -10.70
CA PHE A 36 13.72 1.25 -10.52
C PHE A 36 13.62 0.15 -11.58
N ASP A 37 13.37 -1.08 -11.13
CA ASP A 37 13.19 -2.25 -11.98
C ASP A 37 11.93 -3.01 -11.54
N ALA A 38 10.77 -2.62 -12.09
CA ALA A 38 9.51 -3.26 -11.78
C ALA A 38 9.52 -4.77 -12.05
N ALA A 39 10.19 -5.22 -13.11
CA ALA A 39 10.26 -6.65 -13.44
C ALA A 39 11.08 -7.43 -12.40
N ALA A 40 12.20 -6.88 -11.94
CA ALA A 40 13.02 -7.52 -10.90
C ALA A 40 12.28 -7.53 -9.56
N GLU A 41 11.57 -6.45 -9.20
CA GLU A 41 10.75 -6.40 -7.99
C GLU A 41 9.60 -7.40 -8.04
N CYS A 42 8.85 -7.47 -9.15
CA CYS A 42 7.81 -8.48 -9.35
C CYS A 42 8.36 -9.91 -9.28
N ALA A 43 9.54 -10.18 -9.84
CA ALA A 43 10.17 -11.50 -9.74
C ALA A 43 10.55 -11.86 -8.29
N CYS A 44 11.01 -10.89 -7.49
CA CYS A 44 11.27 -11.08 -6.06
C CYS A 44 9.96 -11.36 -5.29
N ILE A 45 8.91 -10.57 -5.54
CA ILE A 45 7.58 -10.76 -4.96
C ILE A 45 7.03 -12.15 -5.27
N ALA A 46 7.14 -12.60 -6.55
CA ALA A 46 6.69 -13.92 -6.97
C ALA A 46 7.41 -15.06 -6.22
N ARG A 47 8.73 -14.93 -5.98
CA ARG A 47 9.49 -15.89 -5.19
C ARG A 47 9.01 -15.94 -3.74
N ALA A 48 8.77 -14.78 -3.11
CA ALA A 48 8.28 -14.70 -1.74
C ALA A 48 6.88 -15.33 -1.61
N ILE A 49 5.97 -15.03 -2.52
CA ILE A 49 4.61 -15.62 -2.56
C ILE A 49 4.69 -17.15 -2.75
N LYS A 50 5.52 -17.61 -3.69
CA LYS A 50 5.72 -19.05 -3.94
C LYS A 50 6.28 -19.76 -2.72
N ALA A 51 7.18 -19.13 -1.98
CA ALA A 51 7.75 -19.64 -0.72
C ALA A 51 6.79 -19.47 0.49
N LYS A 52 5.54 -19.02 0.25
CA LYS A 52 4.51 -18.80 1.28
C LYS A 52 4.95 -17.84 2.39
N LYS A 53 5.77 -16.86 2.06
CA LYS A 53 6.17 -15.79 2.98
C LYS A 53 5.05 -14.77 3.13
N LEU A 54 5.06 -14.02 4.24
CA LEU A 54 4.24 -12.83 4.38
C LEU A 54 4.64 -11.79 3.33
N VAL A 55 3.68 -11.26 2.57
CA VAL A 55 3.93 -10.21 1.58
C VAL A 55 2.96 -9.07 1.79
N ILE A 56 3.50 -7.87 2.01
CA ILE A 56 2.73 -6.65 2.18
C ILE A 56 3.26 -5.62 1.18
N GLY A 57 2.40 -5.17 0.26
CA GLY A 57 2.67 -4.05 -0.62
C GLY A 57 1.97 -2.78 -0.14
N VAL A 58 2.67 -1.63 -0.17
CA VAL A 58 2.11 -0.31 0.16
C VAL A 58 2.23 0.60 -1.05
N CYS A 59 1.14 1.25 -1.46
CA CYS A 59 1.04 2.16 -2.60
C CYS A 59 1.58 1.51 -3.90
N LEU A 60 2.71 1.96 -4.45
CA LEU A 60 3.37 1.29 -5.57
C LEU A 60 3.62 -0.21 -5.29
N GLY A 61 4.01 -0.55 -4.06
CA GLY A 61 4.19 -1.94 -3.67
C GLY A 61 2.92 -2.78 -3.78
N ALA A 62 1.75 -2.21 -3.46
CA ALA A 62 0.46 -2.90 -3.64
C ALA A 62 0.14 -3.14 -5.12
N GLN A 63 0.48 -2.17 -5.98
CA GLN A 63 0.34 -2.28 -7.43
C GLN A 63 1.25 -3.38 -7.99
N LEU A 64 2.51 -3.44 -7.55
CA LEU A 64 3.47 -4.49 -7.95
C LEU A 64 3.04 -5.89 -7.48
N VAL A 65 2.45 -6.03 -6.29
CA VAL A 65 1.84 -7.30 -5.85
C VAL A 65 0.71 -7.71 -6.78
N GLY A 66 -0.18 -6.78 -7.15
CA GLY A 66 -1.25 -7.02 -8.13
C GLY A 66 -0.70 -7.49 -9.47
N GLU A 67 0.26 -6.74 -10.06
CA GLU A 67 0.92 -7.09 -11.32
C GLU A 67 1.58 -8.48 -11.27
N THR A 68 2.27 -8.79 -10.17
CA THR A 68 2.91 -10.11 -9.98
C THR A 68 1.91 -11.26 -10.05
N LEU A 69 0.69 -11.04 -9.62
CA LEU A 69 -0.38 -12.04 -9.58
C LEU A 69 -1.30 -11.97 -10.83
N GLY A 70 -1.00 -11.10 -11.79
CA GLY A 70 -1.71 -10.97 -13.06
C GLY A 70 -2.84 -9.93 -13.06
N GLY A 71 -3.00 -9.17 -11.99
CA GLY A 71 -3.92 -8.03 -11.92
C GLY A 71 -3.21 -6.74 -12.36
N ARG A 72 -3.59 -6.17 -13.50
CA ARG A 72 -2.99 -4.91 -13.98
C ARG A 72 -3.42 -3.73 -13.13
N PHE A 73 -2.46 -2.87 -12.75
CA PHE A 73 -2.77 -1.61 -12.10
C PHE A 73 -3.62 -0.72 -13.01
N GLU A 74 -4.39 0.16 -12.41
CA GLU A 74 -5.28 1.07 -13.11
C GLU A 74 -5.20 2.46 -12.48
N HIS A 75 -5.61 3.51 -13.21
CA HIS A 75 -5.83 4.81 -12.61
C HIS A 75 -7.01 4.75 -11.64
N SER A 76 -6.84 5.33 -10.47
CA SER A 76 -7.93 5.52 -9.52
C SER A 76 -8.96 6.52 -10.11
N PRO A 77 -10.25 6.36 -9.84
CA PRO A 77 -11.26 7.35 -10.26
C PRO A 77 -10.92 8.77 -9.82
N GLU A 78 -10.33 8.92 -8.66
CA GLU A 78 -9.90 10.21 -8.12
C GLU A 78 -8.45 10.10 -7.59
N LYS A 79 -7.72 11.22 -7.66
CA LYS A 79 -6.47 11.39 -6.95
C LYS A 79 -6.76 11.69 -5.48
N GLU A 80 -6.10 11.00 -4.57
CA GLU A 80 -6.25 11.21 -3.14
C GLU A 80 -4.91 11.61 -2.51
N ILE A 81 -4.85 12.82 -1.93
CA ILE A 81 -3.72 13.32 -1.13
C ILE A 81 -4.26 13.90 0.17
N GLY A 82 -3.98 13.27 1.29
CA GLY A 82 -4.42 13.71 2.59
C GLY A 82 -4.81 12.58 3.51
N LYS A 83 -5.58 12.91 4.55
CA LYS A 83 -6.15 11.96 5.49
C LYS A 83 -7.64 11.89 5.25
N PHE A 84 -8.13 10.75 4.77
CA PHE A 84 -9.54 10.50 4.45
C PHE A 84 -9.97 9.12 4.96
N PRO A 85 -11.27 8.92 5.19
CA PRO A 85 -11.77 7.64 5.64
C PRO A 85 -11.70 6.57 4.55
N ILE A 86 -11.23 5.39 4.94
CA ILE A 86 -11.53 4.14 4.26
C ILE A 86 -12.72 3.47 4.95
N PHE A 87 -13.48 2.70 4.19
CA PHE A 87 -14.67 1.98 4.64
C PHE A 87 -14.45 0.50 4.39
N LEU A 88 -14.60 -0.32 5.43
CA LEU A 88 -14.54 -1.77 5.27
C LEU A 88 -15.71 -2.26 4.42
N THR A 89 -15.42 -3.16 3.49
CA THR A 89 -16.44 -3.94 2.78
C THR A 89 -17.02 -4.99 3.73
N GLU A 90 -18.10 -5.67 3.32
CA GLU A 90 -18.63 -6.80 4.10
C GLU A 90 -17.59 -7.91 4.30
N ALA A 91 -16.72 -8.15 3.30
CA ALA A 91 -15.61 -9.08 3.44
C ALA A 91 -14.57 -8.60 4.46
N GLY A 92 -14.26 -7.28 4.46
CA GLY A 92 -13.34 -6.68 5.41
C GLY A 92 -13.87 -6.71 6.85
N LYS A 93 -15.17 -6.46 7.06
CA LYS A 93 -15.81 -6.54 8.39
C LYS A 93 -15.79 -7.96 8.96
N ASN A 94 -15.85 -8.97 8.10
CA ASN A 94 -15.81 -10.37 8.49
C ASN A 94 -14.40 -10.96 8.57
N ASP A 95 -13.36 -10.19 8.19
CA ASP A 95 -11.98 -10.62 8.29
C ASP A 95 -11.42 -10.31 9.69
N PRO A 96 -11.01 -11.33 10.47
CA PRO A 96 -10.56 -11.11 11.85
C PRO A 96 -9.34 -10.21 11.98
N LEU A 97 -8.49 -10.10 10.94
CA LEU A 97 -7.32 -9.22 10.96
C LEU A 97 -7.70 -7.73 10.92
N PHE A 98 -8.90 -7.40 10.43
CA PHE A 98 -9.40 -6.02 10.34
C PHE A 98 -10.49 -5.70 11.37
N SER A 99 -10.75 -6.60 12.32
CA SER A 99 -11.81 -6.45 13.35
C SER A 99 -11.68 -5.16 14.18
N LEU A 100 -10.45 -4.65 14.36
CA LEU A 100 -10.18 -3.45 15.13
C LEU A 100 -10.26 -2.15 14.33
N PHE A 101 -10.53 -2.22 13.00
CA PHE A 101 -10.63 -1.02 12.16
C PHE A 101 -11.98 -0.31 12.31
N GLY A 102 -13.01 -1.01 12.82
CA GLY A 102 -14.38 -0.50 12.83
C GLY A 102 -15.00 -0.50 11.43
N ASP A 103 -16.12 0.21 11.24
CA ASP A 103 -16.74 0.33 9.92
C ASP A 103 -15.95 1.27 8.99
N SER A 104 -15.20 2.22 9.55
CA SER A 104 -14.34 3.16 8.85
C SER A 104 -13.15 3.56 9.70
N LEU A 105 -12.06 3.95 9.02
CA LEU A 105 -10.84 4.44 9.66
C LEU A 105 -10.24 5.54 8.78
N ASP A 106 -9.87 6.67 9.37
CA ASP A 106 -9.15 7.74 8.68
C ASP A 106 -7.68 7.35 8.50
N VAL A 107 -7.23 7.28 7.24
CA VAL A 107 -5.86 6.89 6.88
C VAL A 107 -5.22 7.89 5.92
N GLY A 108 -3.90 7.81 5.78
CA GLY A 108 -3.15 8.61 4.81
C GLY A 108 -3.36 8.13 3.37
N HIS A 109 -3.37 9.07 2.43
CA HIS A 109 -3.42 8.81 1.00
C HIS A 109 -2.44 9.71 0.28
N TRP A 110 -1.74 9.16 -0.71
CA TRP A 110 -0.88 9.90 -1.65
C TRP A 110 -0.75 9.09 -2.93
N HIS A 111 -1.81 9.09 -3.76
CA HIS A 111 -1.86 8.25 -4.96
C HIS A 111 -2.84 8.76 -6.00
N SER A 112 -2.58 8.38 -7.26
CA SER A 112 -3.48 8.56 -8.42
C SER A 112 -3.83 7.22 -9.06
N ASP A 113 -3.13 6.15 -8.69
CA ASP A 113 -3.30 4.81 -9.23
C ASP A 113 -3.82 3.87 -8.14
N MET A 114 -4.29 2.71 -8.57
CA MET A 114 -4.78 1.66 -7.70
C MET A 114 -4.32 0.29 -8.18
N PRO A 115 -4.14 -0.69 -7.27
CA PRO A 115 -3.70 -2.02 -7.64
C PRO A 115 -4.75 -2.77 -8.44
N GLY A 116 -4.29 -3.62 -9.36
CA GLY A 116 -5.13 -4.53 -10.13
C GLY A 116 -5.70 -5.65 -9.27
N LEU A 117 -6.84 -6.19 -9.68
CA LEU A 117 -7.47 -7.33 -9.04
C LEU A 117 -7.23 -8.61 -9.84
N THR A 118 -7.08 -9.71 -9.13
CA THR A 118 -7.19 -11.07 -9.66
C THR A 118 -8.57 -11.63 -9.35
N ASP A 119 -8.96 -12.74 -9.99
CA ASP A 119 -10.25 -13.38 -9.73
C ASP A 119 -10.44 -13.83 -8.26
N ALA A 120 -9.34 -14.12 -7.58
CA ALA A 120 -9.35 -14.54 -6.18
C ALA A 120 -9.16 -13.39 -5.18
N ALA A 121 -8.87 -12.18 -5.66
CA ALA A 121 -8.60 -11.04 -4.79
C ALA A 121 -9.89 -10.56 -4.09
N ILE A 122 -9.74 -10.22 -2.82
CA ILE A 122 -10.83 -9.71 -1.98
C ILE A 122 -10.51 -8.27 -1.61
N VAL A 123 -11.37 -7.35 -2.00
CA VAL A 123 -11.29 -5.96 -1.55
C VAL A 123 -11.77 -5.89 -0.11
N ILE A 124 -10.87 -5.52 0.78
CA ILE A 124 -11.11 -5.38 2.23
C ILE A 124 -11.66 -3.98 2.55
N ALA A 125 -11.10 -2.95 1.93
CA ALA A 125 -11.52 -1.56 2.17
C ALA A 125 -11.49 -0.73 0.89
N LYS A 126 -12.34 0.30 0.85
CA LYS A 126 -12.46 1.31 -0.20
C LYS A 126 -12.54 2.70 0.41
N SER A 127 -12.23 3.75 -0.37
CA SER A 127 -12.46 5.16 0.00
C SER A 127 -13.50 5.81 -0.90
N GLY A 128 -13.73 7.10 -0.69
CA GLY A 128 -14.58 7.91 -1.57
C GLY A 128 -14.00 8.13 -2.96
N GLY A 129 -12.67 8.12 -3.10
CA GLY A 129 -11.95 8.35 -4.35
C GLY A 129 -11.39 7.09 -5.02
N CYS A 130 -11.22 6.00 -4.26
CA CYS A 130 -10.61 4.77 -4.76
C CYS A 130 -11.35 3.51 -4.26
N PRO A 131 -11.81 2.64 -5.18
CA PRO A 131 -12.52 1.41 -4.81
C PRO A 131 -11.62 0.30 -4.24
N ARG A 132 -10.28 0.47 -4.20
CA ARG A 132 -9.30 -0.59 -3.89
C ARG A 132 -8.23 -0.08 -2.94
N GLN A 133 -8.60 0.19 -1.67
CA GLN A 133 -7.67 0.72 -0.68
C GLN A 133 -6.91 -0.36 0.09
N ILE A 134 -7.56 -1.45 0.42
CA ILE A 134 -6.91 -2.62 1.01
C ILE A 134 -7.43 -3.86 0.28
N ILE A 135 -6.50 -4.71 -0.13
CA ILE A 135 -6.79 -5.94 -0.88
C ILE A 135 -6.07 -7.10 -0.21
N ARG A 136 -6.79 -8.21 -0.03
CA ARG A 136 -6.20 -9.51 0.25
C ARG A 136 -6.19 -10.31 -1.06
N TYR A 137 -5.00 -10.62 -1.57
CA TYR A 137 -4.83 -11.41 -2.80
C TYR A 137 -4.85 -12.91 -2.55
N GLN A 138 -4.19 -13.31 -1.47
CA GLN A 138 -4.08 -14.70 -1.02
C GLN A 138 -3.92 -14.72 0.51
N ASP A 139 -3.86 -15.89 1.11
CA ASP A 139 -3.41 -16.01 2.49
C ASP A 139 -2.03 -15.37 2.61
N PHE A 140 -1.88 -14.46 3.57
CA PHE A 140 -0.63 -13.75 3.87
C PHE A 140 -0.09 -12.80 2.76
N VAL A 141 -0.90 -12.46 1.73
CA VAL A 141 -0.52 -11.52 0.66
C VAL A 141 -1.51 -10.36 0.61
N TYR A 142 -1.06 -9.17 1.01
CA TYR A 142 -1.87 -7.96 1.15
C TYR A 142 -1.32 -6.79 0.35
N GLY A 143 -2.21 -5.99 -0.21
CA GLY A 143 -1.92 -4.70 -0.83
C GLY A 143 -2.68 -3.59 -0.10
N PHE A 144 -1.95 -2.56 0.34
CA PHE A 144 -2.48 -1.32 0.89
C PHE A 144 -2.19 -0.20 -0.09
N GLN A 145 -3.20 0.32 -0.80
CA GLN A 145 -3.02 1.51 -1.61
C GLN A 145 -2.90 2.75 -0.74
N CYS A 146 -3.63 2.79 0.37
CA CYS A 146 -3.50 3.81 1.41
C CYS A 146 -2.22 3.62 2.23
N HIS A 147 -1.89 4.68 2.97
CA HIS A 147 -0.70 4.76 3.80
C HIS A 147 -1.09 4.82 5.28
N MET A 148 -0.95 3.70 5.97
CA MET A 148 -1.18 3.62 7.42
C MET A 148 0.10 3.84 8.23
N GLU A 149 1.24 3.89 7.55
CA GLU A 149 2.57 4.12 8.13
C GLU A 149 2.95 5.60 8.21
N PHE A 150 2.17 6.50 7.61
CA PHE A 150 2.48 7.93 7.64
C PHE A 150 2.60 8.46 9.07
N THR A 151 3.57 9.33 9.25
CA THR A 151 3.76 10.16 10.45
C THR A 151 3.77 11.63 10.02
N THR A 152 3.60 12.54 10.98
CA THR A 152 3.69 13.98 10.70
C THR A 152 5.04 14.35 10.06
N GLU A 153 6.13 13.68 10.46
CA GLU A 153 7.46 13.92 9.89
C GLU A 153 7.54 13.47 8.43
N VAL A 154 7.06 12.25 8.12
CA VAL A 154 7.03 11.72 6.75
C VAL A 154 6.18 12.62 5.85
N VAL A 155 4.99 13.02 6.30
CA VAL A 155 4.11 13.90 5.51
C VAL A 155 4.73 15.27 5.29
N ARG A 156 5.45 15.82 6.28
CA ARG A 156 6.21 17.07 6.09
C ARG A 156 7.27 16.93 4.99
N GLY A 157 8.00 15.81 4.97
CA GLY A 157 8.96 15.50 3.91
C GLY A 157 8.29 15.39 2.53
N LEU A 158 7.16 14.68 2.43
CA LEU A 158 6.38 14.55 1.20
C LEU A 158 5.88 15.91 0.69
N VAL A 159 5.34 16.75 1.55
CA VAL A 159 4.90 18.13 1.20
C VAL A 159 6.07 18.95 0.64
N GLN A 160 7.26 18.83 1.22
CA GLN A 160 8.44 19.55 0.71
C GLN A 160 8.90 19.04 -0.66
N ALA A 161 8.85 17.72 -0.87
CA ALA A 161 9.30 17.08 -2.11
C ALA A 161 8.28 17.22 -3.26
N SER A 162 6.99 17.39 -2.96
CA SER A 162 5.89 17.30 -3.95
C SER A 162 5.14 18.62 -4.13
N ARG A 163 5.81 19.78 -3.97
CA ARG A 163 5.17 21.10 -4.03
C ARG A 163 4.45 21.37 -5.36
N ASP A 164 5.07 21.01 -6.47
CA ASP A 164 4.51 21.22 -7.80
C ASP A 164 3.27 20.33 -8.01
N GLU A 165 3.31 19.07 -7.58
CA GLU A 165 2.19 18.16 -7.60
C GLU A 165 1.00 18.68 -6.78
N LEU A 166 1.26 19.13 -5.55
CA LEU A 166 0.25 19.70 -4.66
C LEU A 166 -0.39 20.94 -5.26
N SER A 167 0.42 21.84 -5.83
CA SER A 167 -0.07 23.05 -6.50
C SER A 167 -0.96 22.71 -7.71
N ALA A 168 -0.52 21.77 -8.55
CA ALA A 168 -1.27 21.34 -9.73
C ALA A 168 -2.58 20.60 -9.38
N SER A 169 -2.64 19.99 -8.21
CA SER A 169 -3.77 19.15 -7.76
C SER A 169 -4.69 19.85 -6.75
N ALA A 170 -4.41 21.10 -6.37
CA ALA A 170 -5.06 21.80 -5.25
C ALA A 170 -6.61 21.96 -5.40
N SER A 171 -7.13 21.90 -6.63
CA SER A 171 -8.57 22.01 -6.90
C SER A 171 -9.29 20.66 -6.92
N LEU A 172 -8.58 19.55 -6.79
CA LEU A 172 -9.16 18.21 -6.85
C LEU A 172 -9.89 17.89 -5.54
N ARG A 173 -10.98 17.13 -5.66
CA ARG A 173 -11.93 16.86 -4.56
C ARG A 173 -11.28 16.20 -3.34
N PHE A 174 -10.35 15.28 -3.56
CA PHE A 174 -9.70 14.50 -2.50
C PHE A 174 -8.23 14.89 -2.32
N VAL A 175 -7.90 16.17 -2.50
CA VAL A 175 -6.58 16.73 -2.22
C VAL A 175 -6.73 17.79 -1.12
N GLN A 176 -6.13 17.51 0.04
CA GLN A 176 -6.19 18.44 1.17
C GLN A 176 -5.17 19.57 1.02
N PRO A 177 -5.49 20.80 1.49
CA PRO A 177 -4.52 21.88 1.56
C PRO A 177 -3.29 21.53 2.40
N VAL A 178 -2.15 22.13 2.06
CA VAL A 178 -0.85 21.88 2.75
C VAL A 178 -0.96 22.11 4.26
N GLU A 179 -1.65 23.16 4.67
CA GLU A 179 -1.85 23.50 6.08
C GLU A 179 -2.56 22.36 6.83
N THR A 180 -3.55 21.75 6.17
CA THR A 180 -4.29 20.61 6.73
C THR A 180 -3.37 19.38 6.83
N LEU A 181 -2.61 19.06 5.76
CA LEU A 181 -1.66 17.93 5.75
C LEU A 181 -0.67 17.99 6.91
N LEU A 182 -0.15 19.18 7.21
CA LEU A 182 0.88 19.40 8.23
C LEU A 182 0.35 19.36 9.67
N THR A 183 -0.98 19.41 9.87
CA THR A 183 -1.62 19.45 11.19
C THR A 183 -2.36 18.15 11.55
N GLN A 184 -2.38 17.16 10.65
CA GLN A 184 -3.04 15.87 10.89
C GLN A 184 -2.33 15.06 11.97
N ASP A 185 -3.13 14.33 12.76
CA ASP A 185 -2.68 13.27 13.66
C ASP A 185 -2.82 11.90 12.96
N TYR A 186 -1.76 11.12 13.00
CA TYR A 186 -1.67 9.81 12.34
C TYR A 186 -1.61 8.65 13.36
N GLN A 187 -1.66 8.91 14.65
CA GLN A 187 -1.41 7.91 15.69
C GLN A 187 -2.43 6.77 15.68
N GLU A 188 -3.72 7.09 15.50
CA GLU A 188 -4.76 6.06 15.50
C GLU A 188 -4.55 5.03 14.39
N MET A 189 -4.33 5.48 13.14
CA MET A 189 -4.10 4.56 12.04
C MET A 189 -2.79 3.76 12.20
N ASN A 190 -1.73 4.37 12.77
CA ASN A 190 -0.50 3.65 13.07
C ASN A 190 -0.74 2.53 14.10
N GLN A 191 -1.53 2.78 15.16
CA GLN A 191 -1.89 1.76 16.13
C GLN A 191 -2.69 0.62 15.50
N LYS A 192 -3.63 0.92 14.59
CA LYS A 192 -4.38 -0.10 13.83
C LYS A 192 -3.47 -0.92 12.92
N LEU A 193 -2.49 -0.28 12.27
CA LEU A 193 -1.46 -0.99 11.50
C LEU A 193 -0.66 -1.94 12.38
N TYR A 194 -0.20 -1.51 13.56
CA TYR A 194 0.53 -2.38 14.48
C TYR A 194 -0.32 -3.58 14.93
N HIS A 195 -1.58 -3.36 15.28
CA HIS A 195 -2.47 -4.47 15.62
C HIS A 195 -2.67 -5.46 14.46
N PHE A 196 -2.82 -4.95 13.24
CA PHE A 196 -2.90 -5.78 12.04
C PHE A 196 -1.63 -6.62 11.86
N LEU A 197 -0.44 -6.00 11.98
CA LEU A 197 0.85 -6.69 11.82
C LEU A 197 1.06 -7.76 12.90
N ASP A 198 0.71 -7.46 14.16
CA ASP A 198 0.81 -8.41 15.26
C ASP A 198 -0.13 -9.61 15.07
N ALA A 199 -1.38 -9.35 14.67
CA ALA A 199 -2.34 -10.41 14.40
C ALA A 199 -1.92 -11.28 13.20
N LEU A 200 -1.45 -10.64 12.12
CA LEU A 200 -0.98 -11.30 10.90
C LEU A 200 0.23 -12.19 11.17
N THR A 201 1.24 -11.68 11.89
CA THR A 201 2.45 -12.44 12.22
C THR A 201 2.14 -13.60 13.17
N THR A 202 1.25 -13.39 14.13
CA THR A 202 0.78 -14.47 15.03
C THR A 202 0.09 -15.59 14.24
N GLU A 203 -0.81 -15.24 13.32
CA GLU A 203 -1.51 -16.21 12.50
C GLU A 203 -0.56 -16.94 11.54
N TYR A 204 0.43 -16.23 10.99
CA TYR A 204 1.46 -16.82 10.14
C TYR A 204 2.30 -17.85 10.90
N GLN A 205 2.79 -17.51 12.08
CA GLN A 205 3.55 -18.43 12.93
C GLN A 205 2.75 -19.67 13.27
N ARG A 206 1.46 -19.50 13.62
CA ARG A 206 0.55 -20.63 13.94
C ARG A 206 0.39 -21.62 12.79
N ARG A 207 0.45 -21.15 11.54
CA ARG A 207 0.26 -22.01 10.33
C ARG A 207 1.54 -22.58 9.77
N THR A 208 2.71 -22.05 10.16
CA THR A 208 4.01 -22.48 9.62
C THR A 208 4.82 -23.31 10.61
N THR A 209 4.41 -23.38 11.88
CA THR A 209 4.88 -24.33 12.91
C THR A 209 3.96 -25.52 13.03
#